data_d903b00c4e08d637a2b3153c0658fb54
#
_entry.id   d903b00c4e08d637a2b3153c0658fb54
#
_cell.length_a   1.000
_cell.length_b   1.000
_cell.length_c   1.000
_cell.angle_alpha   90.00
_cell.angle_beta   90.00
_cell.angle_gamma   90.00
#
_symmetry.space_group_name_H-M   'P 1'
#
loop_
_entity.id
_entity.type
_entity.pdbx_description
1 polymer ?
#
loop_
_entity_poly.entity_id
_entity_poly.type
_entity_poly.pdbx_seq_one_letter_code
_entity_poly.pdbx_strand_id
1 'polypeptide(L)'
;KPKKAIADARATIAECIGALPEEIYFTSGGTESDNWAIKGSAFSDPYKRATITSSIEHHAVLRTCSAIESMGYPVTFVSPNRSGIITADALEELITENTRLVSIMFSNNEIGTIEPIKELVAIAHKHGALFHTDAVQAVGHIPINVQDLGIDMLSASAHKFNGPKGVGFLYIRNGTEIKPLNDGGSQERGLRAGTENIAEIVGMA
;
A
#
# COMPACT_ATOMS: atom_id res chain seq x y z
N LYS A 1 29.47 -3.01 -4.09
CA LYS A 1 29.40 -3.04 -2.61
C LYS A 1 27.92 -3.08 -2.22
N PRO A 2 27.51 -3.83 -1.18
CA PRO A 2 26.10 -4.05 -0.82
C PRO A 2 25.23 -2.78 -0.79
N LYS A 3 25.64 -1.75 -0.05
CA LYS A 3 24.89 -0.49 0.06
C LYS A 3 24.62 0.19 -1.29
N LYS A 4 25.57 0.14 -2.21
CA LYS A 4 25.36 0.71 -3.55
C LYS A 4 24.33 -0.09 -4.34
N ALA A 5 24.38 -1.42 -4.28
CA ALA A 5 23.43 -2.28 -4.99
C ALA A 5 21.98 -2.05 -4.52
N ILE A 6 21.77 -1.89 -3.19
CA ILE A 6 20.45 -1.55 -2.63
C ILE A 6 19.99 -0.15 -3.10
N ALA A 7 20.90 0.82 -3.10
CA ALA A 7 20.57 2.18 -3.54
C ALA A 7 20.19 2.23 -5.03
N ASP A 8 20.95 1.52 -5.88
CA ASP A 8 20.68 1.43 -7.31
C ASP A 8 19.33 0.72 -7.56
N ALA A 9 19.06 -0.40 -6.88
CA ALA A 9 17.79 -1.12 -6.97
C ALA A 9 16.60 -0.24 -6.54
N ARG A 10 16.77 0.50 -5.44
CA ARG A 10 15.75 1.43 -4.95
C ARG A 10 15.44 2.53 -5.97
N ALA A 11 16.46 3.09 -6.62
CA ALA A 11 16.29 4.11 -7.65
C ALA A 11 15.55 3.55 -8.88
N THR A 12 15.91 2.34 -9.35
CA THR A 12 15.21 1.68 -10.46
C THR A 12 13.72 1.49 -10.16
N ILE A 13 13.39 0.96 -8.98
CA ILE A 13 11.99 0.72 -8.58
C ILE A 13 11.21 2.04 -8.48
N ALA A 14 11.82 3.06 -7.88
CA ALA A 14 11.21 4.37 -7.76
C ALA A 14 10.89 4.97 -9.14
N GLU A 15 11.83 4.91 -10.09
CA GLU A 15 11.64 5.38 -11.46
C GLU A 15 10.47 4.65 -12.15
N CYS A 16 10.34 3.33 -11.96
CA CYS A 16 9.28 2.52 -12.58
C CYS A 16 7.86 2.94 -12.18
N ILE A 17 7.68 3.54 -11.00
CA ILE A 17 6.36 3.95 -10.50
C ILE A 17 6.21 5.47 -10.33
N GLY A 18 7.18 6.26 -10.80
CA GLY A 18 7.17 7.73 -10.67
C GLY A 18 7.35 8.23 -9.24
N ALA A 19 8.08 7.48 -8.40
CA ALA A 19 8.38 7.81 -7.01
C ALA A 19 9.80 8.37 -6.84
N LEU A 20 10.09 8.91 -5.66
CA LEU A 20 11.46 9.21 -5.24
C LEU A 20 12.08 7.98 -4.55
N PRO A 21 13.41 7.76 -4.66
CA PRO A 21 14.05 6.61 -4.02
C PRO A 21 13.81 6.52 -2.51
N GLU A 22 13.75 7.65 -1.82
CA GLU A 22 13.47 7.73 -0.39
C GLU A 22 12.03 7.34 0.00
N GLU A 23 11.13 7.21 -0.95
CA GLU A 23 9.73 6.79 -0.75
C GLU A 23 9.56 5.26 -0.87
N ILE A 24 10.60 4.53 -1.30
CA ILE A 24 10.56 3.07 -1.41
C ILE A 24 11.11 2.42 -0.15
N TYR A 25 10.39 1.44 0.39
CA TYR A 25 10.77 0.64 1.55
C TYR A 25 10.67 -0.85 1.22
N PHE A 26 11.77 -1.58 1.38
CA PHE A 26 11.79 -3.02 1.07
C PHE A 26 11.11 -3.84 2.16
N THR A 27 10.33 -4.82 1.73
CA THR A 27 9.58 -5.75 2.57
C THR A 27 9.81 -7.19 2.11
N SER A 28 9.22 -8.16 2.82
CA SER A 28 9.23 -9.56 2.39
C SER A 28 8.20 -9.90 1.30
N GLY A 29 7.37 -8.93 0.89
CA GLY A 29 6.34 -9.11 -0.14
C GLY A 29 5.08 -8.30 0.12
N GLY A 30 4.07 -8.48 -0.73
CA GLY A 30 2.81 -7.74 -0.65
C GLY A 30 2.10 -7.86 0.69
N THR A 31 2.04 -9.06 1.25
CA THR A 31 1.38 -9.29 2.56
C THR A 31 1.99 -8.46 3.67
N GLU A 32 3.32 -8.35 3.76
CA GLU A 32 3.97 -7.48 4.75
C GLU A 32 3.67 -6.02 4.45
N SER A 33 3.73 -5.60 3.19
CA SER A 33 3.45 -4.23 2.76
C SER A 33 2.02 -3.80 3.10
N ASP A 34 1.01 -4.64 2.82
CA ASP A 34 -0.39 -4.37 3.17
C ASP A 34 -0.61 -4.29 4.68
N ASN A 35 -0.03 -5.24 5.42
CA ASN A 35 -0.09 -5.21 6.89
C ASN A 35 0.52 -3.93 7.44
N TRP A 36 1.66 -3.51 6.90
CA TRP A 36 2.33 -2.31 7.37
C TRP A 36 1.54 -1.05 7.02
N ALA A 37 1.07 -0.92 5.78
CA ALA A 37 0.26 0.23 5.36
C ALA A 37 -0.99 0.38 6.24
N ILE A 38 -1.74 -0.70 6.47
CA ILE A 38 -3.00 -0.67 7.21
C ILE A 38 -2.76 -0.47 8.71
N LYS A 39 -1.94 -1.31 9.34
CA LYS A 39 -1.66 -1.23 10.79
C LYS A 39 -0.89 0.03 11.14
N GLY A 40 0.12 0.37 10.35
CA GLY A 40 0.94 1.55 10.56
C GLY A 40 0.12 2.84 10.48
N SER A 41 -0.82 2.92 9.55
CA SER A 41 -1.75 4.05 9.44
C SER A 41 -2.75 4.09 10.60
N ALA A 42 -3.35 2.95 10.95
CA ALA A 42 -4.32 2.87 12.04
C ALA A 42 -3.71 3.29 13.39
N PHE A 43 -2.43 3.00 13.62
CA PHE A 43 -1.74 3.31 14.88
C PHE A 43 -1.05 4.67 14.88
N SER A 44 -1.06 5.41 13.78
CA SER A 44 -0.34 6.68 13.66
C SER A 44 -1.10 7.88 14.21
N ASP A 45 -2.43 7.84 14.18
CA ASP A 45 -3.29 8.97 14.58
C ASP A 45 -4.27 8.52 15.68
N PRO A 46 -4.25 9.17 16.86
CA PRO A 46 -5.17 8.82 17.94
C PRO A 46 -6.61 9.33 17.72
N TYR A 47 -6.81 10.27 16.80
CA TYR A 47 -8.09 10.93 16.55
C TYR A 47 -8.83 10.35 15.35
N LYS A 48 -8.12 10.11 14.24
CA LYS A 48 -8.67 9.45 13.05
C LYS A 48 -8.32 7.98 13.08
N ARG A 49 -9.31 7.11 13.24
CA ARG A 49 -9.09 5.69 13.56
C ARG A 49 -9.77 4.72 12.60
N ALA A 50 -10.70 5.20 11.78
CA ALA A 50 -11.45 4.33 10.88
C ALA A 50 -10.67 4.02 9.60
N THR A 51 -10.82 2.78 9.12
CA THR A 51 -10.31 2.32 7.83
C THR A 51 -11.49 1.93 6.94
N ILE A 52 -11.46 2.34 5.67
CA ILE A 52 -12.37 1.86 4.64
C ILE A 52 -11.58 0.98 3.69
N THR A 53 -12.12 -0.18 3.35
CA THR A 53 -11.53 -1.10 2.37
C THR A 53 -12.62 -1.73 1.50
N SER A 54 -12.26 -2.36 0.38
CA SER A 54 -13.27 -3.04 -0.43
C SER A 54 -13.56 -4.45 0.08
N SER A 55 -14.75 -4.96 -0.26
CA SER A 55 -15.11 -6.35 0.06
C SER A 55 -14.45 -7.39 -0.86
N ILE A 56 -13.76 -6.95 -1.91
CA ILE A 56 -13.12 -7.80 -2.92
C ILE A 56 -11.58 -7.78 -2.84
N GLU A 57 -11.03 -7.31 -1.74
CA GLU A 57 -9.58 -7.26 -1.51
C GLU A 57 -8.95 -8.65 -1.39
N HIS A 58 -7.64 -8.69 -1.63
CA HIS A 58 -6.83 -9.86 -1.28
C HIS A 58 -6.89 -10.15 0.23
N HIS A 59 -6.76 -11.43 0.61
CA HIS A 59 -6.79 -11.83 2.02
C HIS A 59 -5.77 -11.13 2.93
N ALA A 60 -4.64 -10.66 2.39
CA ALA A 60 -3.67 -9.87 3.14
C ALA A 60 -4.29 -8.57 3.68
N VAL A 61 -5.14 -7.90 2.90
CA VAL A 61 -5.89 -6.71 3.30
C VAL A 61 -7.06 -7.08 4.21
N LEU A 62 -7.94 -8.01 3.77
CA LEU A 62 -9.14 -8.39 4.53
C LEU A 62 -8.81 -8.88 5.95
N ARG A 63 -7.82 -9.77 6.09
CA ARG A 63 -7.42 -10.31 7.39
C ARG A 63 -6.74 -9.26 8.27
N THR A 64 -5.98 -8.36 7.68
CA THR A 64 -5.37 -7.24 8.41
C THR A 64 -6.44 -6.28 8.92
N CYS A 65 -7.45 -5.97 8.12
CA CYS A 65 -8.61 -5.17 8.52
C CYS A 65 -9.37 -5.84 9.67
N SER A 66 -9.66 -7.14 9.58
CA SER A 66 -10.28 -7.90 10.68
C SER A 66 -9.44 -7.86 11.96
N ALA A 67 -8.10 -7.90 11.84
CA ALA A 67 -7.22 -7.85 13.01
C ALA A 67 -7.27 -6.48 13.69
N ILE A 68 -7.20 -5.37 12.96
CA ILE A 68 -7.30 -4.04 13.58
C ILE A 68 -8.71 -3.77 14.13
N GLU A 69 -9.76 -4.30 13.49
CA GLU A 69 -11.13 -4.21 13.99
C GLU A 69 -11.27 -4.89 15.37
N SER A 70 -10.68 -6.07 15.55
CA SER A 70 -10.62 -6.76 16.84
C SER A 70 -9.87 -5.99 17.93
N MET A 71 -9.01 -5.04 17.55
CA MET A 71 -8.29 -4.14 18.45
C MET A 71 -9.07 -2.82 18.73
N GLY A 72 -10.31 -2.69 18.20
CA GLY A 72 -11.15 -1.53 18.39
C GLY A 72 -10.93 -0.37 17.41
N TYR A 73 -10.32 -0.63 16.26
CA TYR A 73 -10.24 0.31 15.15
C TYR A 73 -11.38 0.05 14.17
N PRO A 74 -12.30 1.00 13.93
CA PRO A 74 -13.45 0.76 13.06
C PRO A 74 -13.03 0.45 11.64
N VAL A 75 -13.65 -0.57 11.03
CA VAL A 75 -13.46 -0.93 9.63
C VAL A 75 -14.78 -0.93 8.90
N THR A 76 -14.83 -0.31 7.73
CA THR A 76 -16.00 -0.31 6.85
C THR A 76 -15.63 -0.92 5.50
N PHE A 77 -16.49 -1.80 5.00
CA PHE A 77 -16.29 -2.44 3.70
C PHE A 77 -17.20 -1.80 2.64
N VAL A 78 -16.59 -1.23 1.60
CA VAL A 78 -17.32 -0.77 0.41
C VAL A 78 -17.51 -1.95 -0.55
N SER A 79 -18.72 -2.08 -1.08
CA SER A 79 -19.03 -3.14 -2.05
C SER A 79 -18.85 -2.63 -3.48
N PRO A 80 -18.32 -3.45 -4.40
CA PRO A 80 -18.24 -3.10 -5.80
C PRO A 80 -19.65 -3.11 -6.44
N ASN A 81 -19.77 -2.41 -7.54
CA ASN A 81 -20.94 -2.50 -8.41
C ASN A 81 -20.98 -3.86 -9.15
N ARG A 82 -22.00 -4.07 -10.01
CA ARG A 82 -22.16 -5.32 -10.78
C ARG A 82 -21.00 -5.63 -11.74
N SER A 83 -20.21 -4.63 -12.09
CA SER A 83 -19.02 -4.79 -12.94
C SER A 83 -17.75 -5.05 -12.12
N GLY A 84 -17.85 -5.16 -10.80
CA GLY A 84 -16.70 -5.37 -9.92
C GLY A 84 -15.89 -4.09 -9.63
N ILE A 85 -16.45 -2.91 -9.85
CA ILE A 85 -15.77 -1.62 -9.69
C ILE A 85 -16.28 -0.90 -8.44
N ILE A 86 -15.36 -0.37 -7.63
CA ILE A 86 -15.65 0.54 -6.53
C ILE A 86 -15.84 1.95 -7.12
N THR A 87 -17.04 2.50 -6.98
CA THR A 87 -17.33 3.84 -7.51
C THR A 87 -17.00 4.93 -6.50
N ALA A 88 -16.68 6.13 -6.99
CA ALA A 88 -16.45 7.30 -6.15
C ALA A 88 -17.65 7.61 -5.25
N ASP A 89 -18.88 7.52 -5.78
CA ASP A 89 -20.11 7.76 -5.02
C ASP A 89 -20.26 6.76 -3.86
N ALA A 90 -19.97 5.46 -4.09
CA ALA A 90 -20.04 4.45 -3.04
C ALA A 90 -19.01 4.69 -1.92
N LEU A 91 -17.84 5.21 -2.25
CA LEU A 91 -16.84 5.61 -1.26
C LEU A 91 -17.26 6.88 -0.52
N GLU A 92 -17.77 7.89 -1.23
CA GLU A 92 -18.21 9.17 -0.65
C GLU A 92 -19.33 8.98 0.39
N GLU A 93 -20.25 8.02 0.17
CA GLU A 93 -21.33 7.68 1.11
C GLU A 93 -20.82 7.09 2.45
N LEU A 94 -19.64 6.47 2.45
CA LEU A 94 -19.11 5.75 3.61
C LEU A 94 -18.02 6.52 4.37
N ILE A 95 -17.33 7.44 3.68
CA ILE A 95 -16.20 8.16 4.25
C ILE A 95 -16.68 9.20 5.26
N THR A 96 -15.94 9.34 6.37
CA THR A 96 -16.26 10.28 7.45
C THR A 96 -15.01 11.03 7.88
N GLU A 97 -15.19 12.07 8.69
CA GLU A 97 -14.07 12.83 9.29
C GLU A 97 -13.16 11.97 10.18
N ASN A 98 -13.67 10.85 10.69
CA ASN A 98 -12.89 9.88 11.47
C ASN A 98 -12.10 8.90 10.60
N THR A 99 -12.26 8.92 9.26
CA THR A 99 -11.54 8.02 8.36
C THR A 99 -10.06 8.41 8.29
N ARG A 100 -9.18 7.51 8.69
CA ARG A 100 -7.74 7.66 8.59
C ARG A 100 -7.20 7.13 7.27
N LEU A 101 -7.72 5.98 6.83
CA LEU A 101 -7.21 5.27 5.67
C LEU A 101 -8.35 4.76 4.79
N VAL A 102 -8.20 4.97 3.49
CA VAL A 102 -8.91 4.23 2.44
C VAL A 102 -7.91 3.27 1.79
N SER A 103 -8.21 1.98 1.77
CA SER A 103 -7.35 0.94 1.18
C SER A 103 -8.13 0.16 0.14
N ILE A 104 -7.89 0.43 -1.14
CA ILE A 104 -8.57 -0.20 -2.27
C ILE A 104 -7.51 -0.75 -3.23
N MET A 105 -7.62 -2.02 -3.60
CA MET A 105 -6.69 -2.66 -4.53
C MET A 105 -6.68 -1.96 -5.90
N PHE A 106 -5.53 -1.97 -6.57
CA PHE A 106 -5.40 -1.35 -7.90
C PHE A 106 -6.09 -2.19 -8.98
N SER A 107 -5.84 -3.49 -8.95
CA SER A 107 -6.52 -4.45 -9.82
C SER A 107 -6.81 -5.75 -9.08
N ASN A 108 -7.98 -6.32 -9.35
CA ASN A 108 -8.43 -7.51 -8.66
C ASN A 108 -7.78 -8.77 -9.24
N ASN A 109 -7.27 -9.63 -8.35
CA ASN A 109 -6.55 -10.86 -8.72
C ASN A 109 -7.44 -12.00 -9.23
N GLU A 110 -8.76 -11.92 -9.04
CA GLU A 110 -9.70 -12.98 -9.43
C GLU A 110 -10.51 -12.60 -10.67
N ILE A 111 -11.05 -11.38 -10.72
CA ILE A 111 -11.94 -10.92 -11.79
C ILE A 111 -11.26 -9.95 -12.77
N GLY A 112 -10.05 -9.46 -12.46
CA GLY A 112 -9.25 -8.62 -13.36
C GLY A 112 -9.73 -7.18 -13.52
N THR A 113 -10.66 -6.71 -12.70
CA THR A 113 -11.08 -5.30 -12.71
C THR A 113 -9.93 -4.38 -12.30
N ILE A 114 -9.87 -3.21 -12.93
CA ILE A 114 -8.96 -2.12 -12.56
C ILE A 114 -9.79 -1.02 -11.93
N GLU A 115 -9.46 -0.65 -10.70
CA GLU A 115 -10.22 0.34 -9.95
C GLU A 115 -9.88 1.79 -10.40
N PRO A 116 -10.83 2.73 -10.30
CA PRO A 116 -10.63 4.12 -10.68
C PRO A 116 -9.82 4.88 -9.61
N ILE A 117 -8.57 4.48 -9.41
CA ILE A 117 -7.70 4.91 -8.30
C ILE A 117 -7.64 6.42 -8.16
N LYS A 118 -7.47 7.17 -9.26
CA LYS A 118 -7.34 8.62 -9.21
C LYS A 118 -8.60 9.31 -8.63
N GLU A 119 -9.76 8.79 -8.97
CA GLU A 119 -11.05 9.32 -8.47
C GLU A 119 -11.22 8.98 -6.99
N LEU A 120 -10.90 7.74 -6.59
CA LEU A 120 -10.97 7.29 -5.21
C LEU A 120 -9.99 8.04 -4.30
N VAL A 121 -8.77 8.29 -4.78
CA VAL A 121 -7.78 9.14 -4.08
C VAL A 121 -8.33 10.54 -3.85
N ALA A 122 -8.94 11.15 -4.87
CA ALA A 122 -9.50 12.49 -4.75
C ALA A 122 -10.59 12.57 -3.66
N ILE A 123 -11.44 11.54 -3.55
CA ILE A 123 -12.45 11.44 -2.48
C ILE A 123 -11.78 11.27 -1.11
N ALA A 124 -10.80 10.37 -0.97
CA ALA A 124 -10.09 10.18 0.29
C ALA A 124 -9.44 11.48 0.77
N HIS A 125 -8.71 12.16 -0.09
CA HIS A 125 -8.03 13.42 0.23
C HIS A 125 -8.99 14.57 0.55
N LYS A 126 -10.14 14.65 -0.12
CA LYS A 126 -11.20 15.63 0.20
C LYS A 126 -11.64 15.55 1.66
N HIS A 127 -11.64 14.35 2.25
CA HIS A 127 -11.98 14.11 3.66
C HIS A 127 -10.75 14.03 4.59
N GLY A 128 -9.55 14.29 4.06
CA GLY A 128 -8.29 14.26 4.81
C GLY A 128 -7.90 12.86 5.28
N ALA A 129 -8.33 11.83 4.54
CA ALA A 129 -7.90 10.44 4.72
C ALA A 129 -6.72 10.12 3.81
N LEU A 130 -5.83 9.22 4.25
CA LEU A 130 -4.77 8.64 3.43
C LEU A 130 -5.36 7.61 2.44
N PHE A 131 -4.68 7.42 1.31
CA PHE A 131 -5.03 6.38 0.34
C PHE A 131 -3.90 5.38 0.15
N HIS A 132 -4.21 4.11 0.40
CA HIS A 132 -3.36 2.95 0.12
C HIS A 132 -3.96 2.12 -1.00
N THR A 133 -3.11 1.54 -1.85
CA THR A 133 -3.53 0.56 -2.83
C THR A 133 -2.65 -0.69 -2.79
N ASP A 134 -3.27 -1.86 -2.69
CA ASP A 134 -2.62 -3.12 -3.05
C ASP A 134 -2.48 -3.17 -4.58
N ALA A 135 -1.27 -2.88 -5.07
CA ALA A 135 -0.94 -2.90 -6.48
C ALA A 135 -0.11 -4.15 -6.88
N VAL A 136 -0.17 -5.20 -6.07
CA VAL A 136 0.57 -6.45 -6.30
C VAL A 136 0.25 -7.06 -7.68
N GLN A 137 -0.97 -6.90 -8.18
CA GLN A 137 -1.38 -7.38 -9.51
C GLN A 137 -1.18 -6.33 -10.62
N ALA A 138 -0.81 -5.10 -10.28
CA ALA A 138 -0.72 -4.00 -11.25
C ALA A 138 0.72 -3.62 -11.58
N VAL A 139 1.62 -3.58 -10.59
CA VAL A 139 3.04 -3.24 -10.78
C VAL A 139 3.70 -4.20 -11.77
N GLY A 140 4.38 -3.63 -12.78
CA GLY A 140 5.00 -4.38 -13.87
C GLY A 140 4.05 -4.82 -14.99
N HIS A 141 2.74 -4.64 -14.84
CA HIS A 141 1.71 -5.00 -15.83
C HIS A 141 0.95 -3.79 -16.39
N ILE A 142 0.75 -2.79 -15.56
CA ILE A 142 0.02 -1.56 -15.89
C ILE A 142 0.95 -0.37 -15.62
N PRO A 143 1.01 0.65 -16.49
CA PRO A 143 1.74 1.87 -16.20
C PRO A 143 1.18 2.56 -14.95
N ILE A 144 2.02 2.79 -13.96
CA ILE A 144 1.66 3.46 -12.71
C ILE A 144 2.57 4.67 -12.52
N ASN A 145 1.98 5.83 -12.22
CA ASN A 145 2.70 6.98 -11.70
C ASN A 145 2.01 7.42 -10.39
N VAL A 146 2.66 7.15 -9.27
CA VAL A 146 2.08 7.41 -7.94
C VAL A 146 1.86 8.90 -7.67
N GLN A 147 2.64 9.79 -8.30
CA GLN A 147 2.48 11.23 -8.16
C GLN A 147 1.24 11.71 -8.92
N ASP A 148 1.07 11.28 -10.18
CA ASP A 148 -0.07 11.66 -11.02
C ASP A 148 -1.40 11.13 -10.49
N LEU A 149 -1.37 9.95 -9.86
CA LEU A 149 -2.54 9.32 -9.23
C LEU A 149 -2.82 9.87 -7.83
N GLY A 150 -1.84 10.50 -7.19
CA GLY A 150 -1.99 11.05 -5.86
C GLY A 150 -1.92 10.01 -4.72
N ILE A 151 -1.43 8.79 -4.99
CA ILE A 151 -1.37 7.69 -4.03
C ILE A 151 -0.43 8.03 -2.86
N ASP A 152 -0.83 7.75 -1.61
CA ASP A 152 0.02 7.95 -0.44
C ASP A 152 0.84 6.71 -0.12
N MET A 153 0.29 5.51 -0.32
CA MET A 153 1.00 4.24 -0.12
C MET A 153 0.60 3.21 -1.19
N LEU A 154 1.59 2.40 -1.61
CA LEU A 154 1.36 1.35 -2.61
C LEU A 154 2.16 0.11 -2.23
N SER A 155 1.47 -1.04 -2.19
CA SER A 155 2.08 -2.36 -1.94
C SER A 155 2.41 -3.08 -3.25
N ALA A 156 3.60 -3.72 -3.28
CA ALA A 156 4.01 -4.55 -4.42
C ALA A 156 4.77 -5.81 -3.97
N SER A 157 4.81 -6.81 -4.85
CA SER A 157 5.48 -8.08 -4.59
C SER A 157 6.18 -8.59 -5.86
N ALA A 158 7.50 -8.79 -5.78
CA ALA A 158 8.36 -9.09 -6.92
C ALA A 158 7.92 -10.32 -7.74
N HIS A 159 7.45 -11.38 -7.08
CA HIS A 159 7.06 -12.62 -7.76
C HIS A 159 5.85 -12.47 -8.70
N LYS A 160 5.13 -11.36 -8.64
CA LYS A 160 4.00 -11.08 -9.53
C LYS A 160 4.42 -10.45 -10.86
N PHE A 161 5.61 -9.86 -10.92
CA PHE A 161 6.22 -9.33 -12.15
C PHE A 161 7.54 -10.03 -12.49
N ASN A 162 7.58 -11.37 -12.35
CA ASN A 162 8.68 -12.26 -12.70
C ASN A 162 9.96 -12.09 -11.85
N GLY A 163 9.89 -11.36 -10.75
CA GLY A 163 10.97 -11.23 -9.79
C GLY A 163 11.02 -12.39 -8.77
N PRO A 164 11.97 -12.37 -7.84
CA PRO A 164 12.11 -13.41 -6.84
C PRO A 164 10.98 -13.42 -5.82
N LYS A 165 10.78 -14.59 -5.19
CA LYS A 165 9.83 -14.73 -4.07
C LYS A 165 10.46 -14.24 -2.77
N GLY A 166 9.64 -13.80 -1.82
CA GLY A 166 10.12 -13.38 -0.50
C GLY A 166 10.68 -11.96 -0.45
N VAL A 167 10.41 -11.16 -1.46
CA VAL A 167 10.74 -9.73 -1.52
C VAL A 167 9.60 -8.92 -2.16
N GLY A 168 9.42 -7.71 -1.70
CA GLY A 168 8.49 -6.72 -2.22
C GLY A 168 8.87 -5.33 -1.73
N PHE A 169 8.00 -4.39 -1.91
CA PHE A 169 8.18 -3.04 -1.39
C PHE A 169 6.86 -2.39 -1.00
N LEU A 170 6.95 -1.46 -0.08
CA LEU A 170 5.93 -0.47 0.21
C LEU A 170 6.45 0.89 -0.27
N TYR A 171 5.73 1.55 -1.17
CA TYR A 171 5.87 2.96 -1.43
C TYR A 171 5.15 3.74 -0.34
N ILE A 172 5.81 4.73 0.23
CA ILE A 172 5.23 5.67 1.20
C ILE A 172 5.60 7.07 0.74
N ARG A 173 4.60 7.87 0.37
CA ARG A 173 4.81 9.26 -0.05
C ARG A 173 5.49 10.05 1.07
N ASN A 174 6.45 10.89 0.72
CA ASN A 174 7.10 11.79 1.67
C ASN A 174 6.08 12.64 2.42
N GLY A 175 6.16 12.65 3.75
CA GLY A 175 5.23 13.36 4.64
C GLY A 175 4.04 12.51 5.10
N THR A 176 3.86 11.29 4.60
CA THR A 176 2.85 10.37 5.11
C THR A 176 3.27 9.81 6.47
N GLU A 177 2.46 10.07 7.50
CA GLU A 177 2.71 9.56 8.84
C GLU A 177 2.22 8.13 8.98
N ILE A 178 3.15 7.22 9.27
CA ILE A 178 2.91 5.79 9.49
C ILE A 178 3.79 5.26 10.61
N LYS A 179 3.28 4.35 11.43
CA LYS A 179 4.08 3.65 12.45
C LYS A 179 4.83 2.46 11.83
N PRO A 180 6.03 2.14 12.34
CA PRO A 180 6.72 0.89 11.97
C PRO A 180 5.83 -0.32 12.27
N LEU A 181 5.93 -1.36 11.42
CA LEU A 181 5.34 -2.68 11.71
C LEU A 181 6.33 -3.57 12.46
N ASN A 182 7.61 -3.52 12.07
CA ASN A 182 8.69 -4.32 12.66
C ASN A 182 9.63 -3.41 13.44
N ASP A 183 9.64 -3.54 14.75
CA ASP A 183 10.57 -2.84 15.63
C ASP A 183 11.94 -3.52 15.64
N GLY A 184 13.03 -2.73 15.75
CA GLY A 184 14.39 -3.28 15.82
C GLY A 184 15.47 -2.28 15.38
N GLY A 185 16.33 -2.70 14.46
CA GLY A 185 17.45 -1.88 13.97
C GLY A 185 17.00 -0.75 13.04
N SER A 186 17.95 0.07 12.62
CA SER A 186 17.72 1.30 11.84
C SER A 186 17.63 1.07 10.31
N GLN A 187 17.44 -0.19 9.87
CA GLN A 187 17.24 -0.47 8.44
C GLN A 187 16.01 0.27 7.91
N GLU A 188 15.95 0.45 6.63
CA GLU A 188 14.87 1.18 5.95
C GLU A 188 14.54 2.50 6.69
N ARG A 189 15.57 3.27 7.04
CA ARG A 189 15.46 4.58 7.73
C ARG A 189 14.75 4.52 9.08
N GLY A 190 14.84 3.36 9.76
CA GLY A 190 14.23 3.13 11.07
C GLY A 190 12.74 2.79 11.04
N LEU A 191 12.13 2.65 9.84
CA LEU A 191 10.72 2.34 9.69
C LEU A 191 10.45 0.86 9.44
N ARG A 192 11.45 0.09 8.98
CA ARG A 192 11.32 -1.35 8.82
C ARG A 192 12.64 -2.03 9.20
N ALA A 193 12.68 -2.57 10.40
CA ALA A 193 13.84 -3.27 10.92
C ALA A 193 14.07 -4.64 10.25
N GLY A 194 15.28 -5.15 10.36
CA GLY A 194 15.70 -6.43 9.82
C GLY A 194 16.73 -6.26 8.70
N THR A 195 17.72 -7.16 8.68
CA THR A 195 18.79 -7.14 7.68
C THR A 195 18.21 -7.21 6.26
N GLU A 196 18.68 -6.34 5.38
CA GLU A 196 18.21 -6.25 3.99
C GLU A 196 18.60 -7.51 3.20
N ASN A 197 17.65 -8.10 2.51
CA ASN A 197 17.88 -9.21 1.59
C ASN A 197 18.40 -8.71 0.24
N ILE A 198 19.70 -8.41 0.18
CA ILE A 198 20.34 -7.73 -0.95
C ILE A 198 20.15 -8.50 -2.26
N ALA A 199 20.28 -9.82 -2.23
CA ALA A 199 20.18 -10.63 -3.46
C ALA A 199 18.78 -10.50 -4.10
N GLU A 200 17.74 -10.66 -3.30
CA GLU A 200 16.36 -10.60 -3.79
C GLU A 200 15.94 -9.17 -4.13
N ILE A 201 16.43 -8.16 -3.39
CA ILE A 201 16.19 -6.75 -3.69
C ILE A 201 16.76 -6.38 -5.07
N VAL A 202 18.00 -6.81 -5.35
CA VAL A 202 18.63 -6.57 -6.67
C VAL A 202 17.94 -7.39 -7.77
N GLY A 203 17.51 -8.61 -7.46
CA GLY A 203 16.77 -9.44 -8.41
C GLY A 203 15.35 -8.94 -8.71
N MET A 204 14.78 -8.11 -7.83
CA MET A 204 13.48 -7.47 -8.05
C MET A 204 13.60 -6.26 -8.98
N ALA A 205 14.69 -5.47 -8.87
CA ALA A 205 14.94 -4.27 -9.65
C ALA A 205 15.47 -4.56 -11.06
#